data_4c9f86501400a0026c7545614df1a3df
#
_entry.id   4c9f86501400a0026c7545614df1a3df
#
_cell.length_a   1.000
_cell.length_b   1.000
_cell.length_c   1.000
_cell.angle_alpha   90.00
_cell.angle_beta   90.00
_cell.angle_gamma   90.00
#
_symmetry.space_group_name_H-M   'P 1'
#
loop_
_entity.id
_entity.type
_entity.pdbx_description
1 polymer ?
#
loop_
_entity_poly.entity_id
_entity_poly.type
_entity_poly.pdbx_seq_one_letter_code
_entity_poly.pdbx_strand_id
1 'polypeptide(L)'
;VRSRRQRQMCIRDRHEQNAFPGVTNKLLAPDVDIVFAAVPAAVEKLGAPQKTIVVGNPVRPEVFTQAKNRDAIRAQLGAGDRTVILSFGGSLGARRVNEVVGDLCAWEQHEHKSVLHLHATGQYGVQLFKDLEQQKGFAEGDSLVVKEYINNMPELLAAADLVISRAGALTLAELEAVGRAAVLIPSPNVAENHQYYNAMELQKAGAAVVIEEKDLTGEKLVQTVSEMLTQPGKLAEMGRNARSLSVDDSLDRIAAALLELVKKA
;
A
#
# COMPACT_ATOMS: atom_id res chain seq x y z
N VAL A 1 -7.87 40.24 4.77
CA VAL A 1 -8.82 39.50 3.92
C VAL A 1 -8.47 39.80 2.46
N ARG A 2 -8.02 38.82 1.69
CA ARG A 2 -7.71 38.98 0.25
C ARG A 2 -8.99 39.26 -0.51
N SER A 3 -8.97 40.23 -1.42
CA SER A 3 -10.13 40.58 -2.22
C SER A 3 -10.56 39.40 -3.13
N ARG A 4 -11.82 39.38 -3.58
CA ARG A 4 -12.35 38.36 -4.48
C ARG A 4 -11.56 38.28 -5.81
N ARG A 5 -11.02 39.41 -6.30
CA ARG A 5 -10.15 39.48 -7.47
C ARG A 5 -8.78 38.82 -7.24
N GLN A 6 -8.16 39.01 -6.07
CA GLN A 6 -6.90 38.34 -5.76
C GLN A 6 -7.06 36.82 -5.64
N ARG A 7 -8.25 36.33 -5.24
CA ARG A 7 -8.55 34.87 -5.25
C ARG A 7 -8.76 34.31 -6.65
N GLN A 8 -9.17 35.12 -7.61
CA GLN A 8 -9.32 34.73 -9.02
C GLN A 8 -8.00 34.63 -9.79
N MET A 9 -6.92 35.25 -9.28
CA MET A 9 -5.58 35.20 -9.89
C MET A 9 -4.70 34.06 -9.34
N CYS A 10 -5.23 33.23 -8.43
CA CYS A 10 -4.48 32.08 -7.91
C CYS A 10 -4.83 30.83 -8.72
N ILE A 11 -3.81 30.14 -9.21
CA ILE A 11 -3.93 28.79 -9.76
C ILE A 11 -4.49 27.89 -8.65
N ARG A 12 -5.48 27.10 -9.00
CA ARG A 12 -6.12 26.15 -8.09
C ARG A 12 -6.02 24.77 -8.68
N ASP A 13 -5.55 23.84 -7.87
CA ASP A 13 -5.42 22.44 -8.23
C ASP A 13 -6.01 21.53 -7.15
N ARG A 14 -6.23 20.28 -7.50
CA ARG A 14 -6.59 19.19 -6.61
C ARG A 14 -5.85 17.94 -7.04
N HIS A 15 -5.46 17.14 -6.05
CA HIS A 15 -4.95 15.80 -6.27
C HIS A 15 -5.87 14.78 -5.59
N GLU A 16 -6.43 13.86 -6.36
CA GLU A 16 -7.21 12.73 -5.87
C GLU A 16 -6.33 11.49 -5.87
N GLN A 17 -6.04 11.00 -4.68
CA GLN A 17 -5.13 9.86 -4.46
C GLN A 17 -5.82 8.51 -4.63
N ASN A 18 -7.15 8.46 -4.53
CA ASN A 18 -7.91 7.22 -4.44
C ASN A 18 -8.65 6.90 -5.74
N ALA A 19 -8.93 5.62 -5.96
CA ALA A 19 -9.75 5.13 -7.08
C ALA A 19 -11.23 5.54 -6.95
N PHE A 20 -11.68 5.86 -5.73
CA PHE A 20 -12.98 6.48 -5.49
C PHE A 20 -12.78 7.86 -4.88
N PRO A 21 -13.13 8.95 -5.61
CA PRO A 21 -12.87 10.31 -5.18
C PRO A 21 -13.65 10.70 -3.94
N GLY A 22 -12.95 11.43 -3.04
CA GLY A 22 -13.60 12.03 -1.87
C GLY A 22 -14.59 13.13 -2.26
N VAL A 23 -15.60 13.35 -1.39
CA VAL A 23 -16.67 14.36 -1.62
C VAL A 23 -16.10 15.74 -1.90
N THR A 24 -15.07 16.17 -1.14
CA THR A 24 -14.43 17.48 -1.33
C THR A 24 -13.83 17.64 -2.73
N ASN A 25 -13.14 16.63 -3.23
CA ASN A 25 -12.56 16.68 -4.58
C ASN A 25 -13.63 16.70 -5.66
N LYS A 26 -14.70 15.91 -5.52
CA LYS A 26 -15.86 15.94 -6.43
C LYS A 26 -16.52 17.32 -6.48
N LEU A 27 -16.74 17.95 -5.33
CA LEU A 27 -17.39 19.27 -5.27
C LEU A 27 -16.51 20.39 -5.83
N LEU A 28 -15.20 20.31 -5.69
CA LEU A 28 -14.28 21.36 -6.11
C LEU A 28 -13.71 21.16 -7.52
N ALA A 29 -13.78 19.96 -8.08
CA ALA A 29 -13.26 19.65 -9.41
C ALA A 29 -13.76 20.59 -10.53
N PRO A 30 -15.05 21.01 -10.59
CA PRO A 30 -15.53 21.96 -11.60
C PRO A 30 -14.92 23.36 -11.45
N ASP A 31 -14.52 23.77 -10.24
CA ASP A 31 -14.11 25.14 -9.90
C ASP A 31 -12.59 25.36 -9.91
N VAL A 32 -11.81 24.29 -10.08
CA VAL A 32 -10.34 24.36 -10.15
C VAL A 32 -9.85 24.41 -11.59
N ASP A 33 -8.60 24.82 -11.75
CA ASP A 33 -7.97 24.94 -13.07
C ASP A 33 -7.52 23.58 -13.60
N ILE A 34 -7.09 22.68 -12.69
CA ILE A 34 -6.66 21.31 -13.00
C ILE A 34 -6.98 20.35 -11.85
N VAL A 35 -7.26 19.11 -12.20
CA VAL A 35 -7.39 18.00 -11.27
C VAL A 35 -6.37 16.92 -11.63
N PHE A 36 -5.57 16.50 -10.69
CA PHE A 36 -4.68 15.35 -10.81
C PHE A 36 -5.38 14.13 -10.23
N ALA A 37 -5.46 13.06 -10.98
CA ALA A 37 -5.96 11.78 -10.51
C ALA A 37 -4.83 10.76 -10.42
N ALA A 38 -4.77 9.99 -9.35
CA ALA A 38 -3.77 8.95 -9.21
C ALA A 38 -4.03 7.77 -10.18
N VAL A 39 -5.29 7.43 -10.38
CA VAL A 39 -5.69 6.29 -11.21
C VAL A 39 -6.79 6.65 -12.21
N PRO A 40 -6.85 6.00 -13.39
CA PRO A 40 -7.87 6.26 -14.40
C PRO A 40 -9.32 6.10 -13.88
N ALA A 41 -9.55 5.16 -12.96
CA ALA A 41 -10.87 4.88 -12.39
C ALA A 41 -11.50 6.06 -11.63
N ALA A 42 -10.72 7.08 -11.26
CA ALA A 42 -11.20 8.28 -10.58
C ALA A 42 -11.74 9.35 -11.54
N VAL A 43 -11.28 9.36 -12.81
CA VAL A 43 -11.49 10.49 -13.76
C VAL A 43 -12.96 10.82 -13.95
N GLU A 44 -13.77 9.85 -14.37
CA GLU A 44 -15.20 10.05 -14.61
C GLU A 44 -15.97 10.41 -13.32
N LYS A 45 -15.56 9.81 -12.21
CA LYS A 45 -16.21 10.01 -10.90
C LYS A 45 -15.94 11.39 -10.30
N LEU A 46 -14.89 12.11 -10.77
CA LEU A 46 -14.60 13.48 -10.37
C LEU A 46 -15.53 14.51 -11.00
N GLY A 47 -16.24 14.15 -12.06
CA GLY A 47 -17.21 15.05 -12.72
C GLY A 47 -16.59 16.19 -13.52
N ALA A 48 -15.28 16.17 -13.77
CA ALA A 48 -14.55 17.16 -14.57
C ALA A 48 -13.48 16.50 -15.46
N PRO A 49 -13.82 15.53 -16.32
CA PRO A 49 -12.84 14.75 -17.07
C PRO A 49 -11.95 15.60 -17.97
N GLN A 50 -12.47 16.70 -18.53
CA GLN A 50 -11.72 17.60 -19.40
C GLN A 50 -10.60 18.41 -18.67
N LYS A 51 -10.65 18.48 -17.33
CA LYS A 51 -9.65 19.13 -16.48
C LYS A 51 -8.80 18.12 -15.71
N THR A 52 -9.09 16.84 -15.86
CA THR A 52 -8.43 15.78 -15.07
C THR A 52 -7.31 15.12 -15.86
N ILE A 53 -6.14 15.06 -15.26
CA ILE A 53 -4.95 14.39 -15.81
C ILE A 53 -4.57 13.24 -14.85
N VAL A 54 -4.35 12.05 -15.42
CA VAL A 54 -3.84 10.91 -14.65
C VAL A 54 -2.33 11.03 -14.51
N VAL A 55 -1.87 11.14 -13.26
CA VAL A 55 -0.47 11.39 -12.91
C VAL A 55 0.13 10.37 -11.94
N GLY A 56 -0.67 9.47 -11.37
CA GLY A 56 -0.21 8.59 -10.28
C GLY A 56 -0.18 9.29 -8.91
N ASN A 57 0.19 8.54 -7.90
CA ASN A 57 0.54 9.10 -6.58
C ASN A 57 2.05 9.32 -6.51
N PRO A 58 2.52 10.47 -6.02
CA PRO A 58 3.95 10.70 -5.81
C PRO A 58 4.52 9.70 -4.79
N VAL A 59 5.49 8.92 -5.22
CA VAL A 59 6.24 7.97 -4.39
C VAL A 59 7.60 8.56 -4.05
N ARG A 60 8.05 8.35 -2.82
CA ARG A 60 9.35 8.85 -2.36
C ARG A 60 10.49 8.25 -3.20
N PRO A 61 11.49 9.06 -3.62
CA PRO A 61 12.62 8.59 -4.43
C PRO A 61 13.38 7.40 -3.81
N GLU A 62 13.42 7.33 -2.47
CA GLU A 62 14.07 6.27 -1.73
C GLU A 62 13.47 4.89 -2.04
N VAL A 63 12.16 4.81 -2.29
CA VAL A 63 11.47 3.56 -2.65
C VAL A 63 12.05 2.98 -3.94
N PHE A 64 12.22 3.81 -4.97
CA PHE A 64 12.81 3.39 -6.25
C PHE A 64 14.31 3.04 -6.11
N THR A 65 15.03 3.76 -5.26
CA THR A 65 16.44 3.49 -4.98
C THR A 65 16.62 2.16 -4.29
N GLN A 66 15.84 1.90 -3.24
CA GLN A 66 15.93 0.65 -2.48
C GLN A 66 15.42 -0.55 -3.28
N ALA A 67 14.47 -0.38 -4.18
CA ALA A 67 14.03 -1.44 -5.08
C ALA A 67 15.17 -2.05 -5.90
N LYS A 68 16.20 -1.25 -6.24
CA LYS A 68 17.41 -1.69 -6.95
C LYS A 68 18.44 -2.40 -6.04
N ASN A 69 18.34 -2.19 -4.73
CA ASN A 69 19.27 -2.71 -3.73
C ASN A 69 18.76 -3.99 -3.04
N ARG A 70 17.71 -4.62 -3.58
CA ARG A 70 17.00 -5.74 -2.98
C ARG A 70 17.93 -6.83 -2.42
N ASP A 71 18.86 -7.32 -3.23
CA ASP A 71 19.72 -8.44 -2.84
C ASP A 71 20.64 -8.08 -1.66
N ALA A 72 21.19 -6.87 -1.65
CA ALA A 72 21.99 -6.37 -0.54
C ALA A 72 21.16 -6.23 0.74
N ILE A 73 19.94 -5.73 0.65
CA ILE A 73 19.02 -5.60 1.79
C ILE A 73 18.65 -6.99 2.34
N ARG A 74 18.33 -7.95 1.47
CA ARG A 74 18.02 -9.34 1.86
C ARG A 74 19.20 -10.00 2.57
N ALA A 75 20.42 -9.76 2.08
CA ALA A 75 21.65 -10.27 2.73
C ALA A 75 21.83 -9.65 4.13
N GLN A 76 21.59 -8.35 4.31
CA GLN A 76 21.64 -7.68 5.62
C GLN A 76 20.59 -8.20 6.59
N LEU A 77 19.39 -8.54 6.10
CA LEU A 77 18.32 -9.15 6.90
C LEU A 77 18.58 -10.63 7.20
N GLY A 78 19.63 -11.24 6.65
CA GLY A 78 19.86 -12.67 6.78
C GLY A 78 18.76 -13.52 6.14
N ALA A 79 18.05 -12.99 5.14
CA ALA A 79 16.89 -13.66 4.55
C ALA A 79 17.26 -14.95 3.83
N GLY A 80 18.44 -15.01 3.19
CA GLY A 80 18.84 -16.16 2.36
C GLY A 80 17.79 -16.46 1.28
N ASP A 81 17.46 -17.73 1.11
CA ASP A 81 16.45 -18.19 0.16
C ASP A 81 15.02 -18.18 0.73
N ARG A 82 14.83 -17.73 1.98
CA ARG A 82 13.51 -17.66 2.61
C ARG A 82 12.61 -16.65 1.91
N THR A 83 11.33 -16.95 1.84
CA THR A 83 10.32 -15.95 1.46
C THR A 83 10.24 -14.87 2.51
N VAL A 84 10.37 -13.61 2.12
CA VAL A 84 10.22 -12.45 3.02
C VAL A 84 8.78 -11.95 2.97
N ILE A 85 8.08 -12.06 4.10
CA ILE A 85 6.74 -11.50 4.29
C ILE A 85 6.86 -10.23 5.12
N LEU A 86 6.24 -9.15 4.67
CA LEU A 86 6.14 -7.90 5.39
C LEU A 86 4.67 -7.62 5.70
N SER A 87 4.32 -7.43 6.97
CA SER A 87 2.94 -7.15 7.36
C SER A 87 2.81 -5.93 8.27
N PHE A 88 1.77 -5.11 8.05
CA PHE A 88 1.51 -3.92 8.85
C PHE A 88 0.07 -3.40 8.69
N GLY A 89 -0.44 -2.77 9.74
CA GLY A 89 -1.78 -2.17 9.78
C GLY A 89 -1.81 -0.64 9.67
N GLY A 90 -0.64 0.00 9.41
CA GLY A 90 -0.46 1.45 9.48
C GLY A 90 0.19 1.91 10.79
N SER A 91 0.50 3.20 10.94
CA SER A 91 1.28 3.75 12.07
C SER A 91 0.63 3.54 13.45
N LEU A 92 -0.69 3.60 13.53
CA LEU A 92 -1.43 3.32 14.76
C LEU A 92 -1.66 1.82 14.99
N GLY A 93 -1.48 1.02 13.94
CA GLY A 93 -1.84 -0.39 13.92
C GLY A 93 -3.31 -0.62 13.54
N ALA A 94 -3.63 -1.87 13.26
CA ALA A 94 -4.99 -2.31 13.00
C ALA A 94 -5.21 -3.61 13.77
N ARG A 95 -6.05 -3.55 14.83
CA ARG A 95 -6.26 -4.68 15.74
C ARG A 95 -6.55 -5.98 14.99
N ARG A 96 -7.52 -5.93 14.06
CA ARG A 96 -7.92 -7.13 13.30
C ARG A 96 -6.78 -7.69 12.44
N VAL A 97 -5.96 -6.82 11.84
CA VAL A 97 -4.76 -7.26 11.09
C VAL A 97 -3.77 -7.95 12.02
N ASN A 98 -3.47 -7.36 13.19
CA ASN A 98 -2.57 -7.97 14.16
C ASN A 98 -3.06 -9.34 14.64
N GLU A 99 -4.37 -9.49 14.92
CA GLU A 99 -4.97 -10.76 15.34
C GLU A 99 -4.73 -11.88 14.32
N VAL A 100 -5.06 -11.63 13.05
CA VAL A 100 -4.92 -12.66 11.99
C VAL A 100 -3.47 -12.87 11.55
N VAL A 101 -2.62 -11.85 11.66
CA VAL A 101 -1.17 -12.02 11.44
C VAL A 101 -0.56 -12.88 12.56
N GLY A 102 -1.05 -12.77 13.80
CA GLY A 102 -0.67 -13.69 14.86
C GLY A 102 -1.01 -15.15 14.55
N ASP A 103 -2.18 -15.43 13.92
CA ASP A 103 -2.53 -16.76 13.43
C ASP A 103 -1.56 -17.24 12.33
N LEU A 104 -1.20 -16.32 11.41
CA LEU A 104 -0.27 -16.62 10.34
C LEU A 104 1.14 -16.94 10.87
N CYS A 105 1.67 -16.14 11.80
CA CYS A 105 2.98 -16.37 12.43
C CYS A 105 3.02 -17.71 13.18
N ALA A 106 1.96 -18.06 13.89
CA ALA A 106 1.85 -19.37 14.55
C ALA A 106 1.90 -20.50 13.53
N TRP A 107 1.13 -20.41 12.44
CA TRP A 107 1.14 -21.40 11.37
C TRP A 107 2.52 -21.50 10.70
N GLU A 108 3.17 -20.38 10.40
CA GLU A 108 4.50 -20.35 9.78
C GLU A 108 5.54 -21.10 10.62
N GLN A 109 5.54 -20.90 11.93
CA GLN A 109 6.48 -21.55 12.83
C GLN A 109 6.12 -23.01 13.10
N HIS A 110 4.86 -23.35 13.35
CA HIS A 110 4.43 -24.71 13.63
C HIS A 110 4.61 -25.64 12.42
N GLU A 111 4.42 -25.12 11.22
CA GLU A 111 4.64 -25.85 9.96
C GLU A 111 6.07 -25.74 9.43
N HIS A 112 6.99 -25.15 10.21
CA HIS A 112 8.40 -24.94 9.84
C HIS A 112 8.58 -24.33 8.46
N LYS A 113 7.79 -23.30 8.12
CA LYS A 113 7.86 -22.64 6.81
C LYS A 113 9.18 -21.91 6.63
N SER A 114 9.75 -21.96 5.41
CA SER A 114 10.96 -21.23 5.05
C SER A 114 10.63 -19.74 4.78
N VAL A 115 10.26 -19.02 5.84
CA VAL A 115 9.81 -17.64 5.81
C VAL A 115 10.66 -16.78 6.77
N LEU A 116 10.90 -15.54 6.39
CA LEU A 116 11.27 -14.45 7.30
C LEU A 116 10.10 -13.45 7.33
N HIS A 117 9.38 -13.42 8.43
CA HIS A 117 8.25 -12.51 8.61
C HIS A 117 8.68 -11.26 9.38
N LEU A 118 8.41 -10.10 8.81
CA LEU A 118 8.65 -8.78 9.41
C LEU A 118 7.28 -8.15 9.67
N HIS A 119 6.93 -7.96 10.94
CA HIS A 119 5.62 -7.43 11.34
C HIS A 119 5.73 -6.08 12.06
N ALA A 120 4.90 -5.12 11.67
CA ALA A 120 4.70 -3.88 12.43
C ALA A 120 3.33 -3.84 13.07
N THR A 121 3.31 -3.90 14.40
CA THR A 121 2.07 -3.93 15.19
C THR A 121 1.33 -2.60 15.19
N GLY A 122 2.07 -1.48 14.98
CA GLY A 122 1.59 -0.13 15.26
C GLY A 122 1.51 0.17 16.75
N GLN A 123 1.38 1.46 17.06
CA GLN A 123 1.44 1.97 18.44
C GLN A 123 0.48 1.25 19.41
N TYR A 124 -0.73 0.96 18.97
CA TYR A 124 -1.75 0.33 19.85
C TYR A 124 -1.75 -1.19 19.78
N GLY A 125 -0.89 -1.80 18.97
CA GLY A 125 -0.85 -3.24 18.75
C GLY A 125 0.18 -4.01 19.58
N VAL A 126 1.14 -3.33 20.20
CA VAL A 126 2.30 -3.96 20.86
C VAL A 126 1.89 -4.97 21.94
N GLN A 127 1.04 -4.56 22.88
CA GLN A 127 0.62 -5.48 23.96
C GLN A 127 -0.24 -6.62 23.43
N LEU A 128 -1.18 -6.32 22.53
CA LEU A 128 -2.01 -7.33 21.88
C LEU A 128 -1.15 -8.43 21.22
N PHE A 129 -0.10 -8.02 20.49
CA PHE A 129 0.72 -8.99 19.76
C PHE A 129 1.55 -9.87 20.70
N LYS A 130 2.07 -9.33 21.81
CA LYS A 130 2.71 -10.12 22.87
C LYS A 130 1.77 -11.13 23.53
N ASP A 131 0.52 -10.74 23.73
CA ASP A 131 -0.50 -11.66 24.29
C ASP A 131 -0.79 -12.79 23.28
N LEU A 132 -0.82 -12.49 21.98
CA LEU A 132 -1.00 -13.46 20.90
C LEU A 132 0.17 -14.45 20.81
N GLU A 133 1.43 -13.98 20.96
CA GLU A 133 2.62 -14.84 21.02
C GLU A 133 2.46 -15.93 22.10
N GLN A 134 2.07 -15.52 23.30
CA GLN A 134 1.86 -16.45 24.40
C GLN A 134 0.66 -17.39 24.17
N GLN A 135 -0.46 -16.87 23.67
CA GLN A 135 -1.68 -17.65 23.47
C GLN A 135 -1.56 -18.67 22.35
N LYS A 136 -0.82 -18.34 21.27
CA LYS A 136 -0.75 -19.15 20.05
C LYS A 136 0.55 -19.93 19.92
N GLY A 137 1.51 -19.73 20.85
CA GLY A 137 2.74 -20.51 20.94
C GLY A 137 3.73 -20.23 19.82
N PHE A 138 3.87 -18.98 19.39
CA PHE A 138 4.92 -18.52 18.51
C PHE A 138 5.79 -17.46 19.20
N ALA A 139 6.98 -17.16 18.70
CA ALA A 139 7.89 -16.21 19.32
C ALA A 139 8.75 -15.48 18.29
N GLU A 140 9.17 -14.27 18.66
CA GLU A 140 10.23 -13.56 17.93
C GLU A 140 11.52 -14.38 17.88
N GLY A 141 12.27 -14.26 16.77
CA GLY A 141 13.52 -14.97 16.55
C GLY A 141 13.98 -14.86 15.09
N ASP A 142 14.74 -15.84 14.62
CA ASP A 142 15.35 -15.82 13.29
C ASP A 142 14.31 -15.81 12.12
N SER A 143 13.11 -16.28 12.36
CA SER A 143 12.03 -16.33 11.36
C SER A 143 10.96 -15.24 11.52
N LEU A 144 10.93 -14.56 12.67
CA LEU A 144 9.93 -13.53 12.97
C LEU A 144 10.58 -12.34 13.67
N VAL A 145 10.45 -11.16 13.08
CA VAL A 145 10.88 -9.89 13.67
C VAL A 145 9.67 -8.99 13.84
N VAL A 146 9.37 -8.63 15.08
CA VAL A 146 8.24 -7.75 15.42
C VAL A 146 8.74 -6.37 15.81
N LYS A 147 8.09 -5.34 15.30
CA LYS A 147 8.39 -3.94 15.63
C LYS A 147 7.10 -3.17 15.88
N GLU A 148 7.14 -2.18 16.76
CA GLU A 148 6.04 -1.23 16.89
C GLU A 148 5.88 -0.43 15.59
N TYR A 149 6.99 0.09 15.07
CA TYR A 149 7.02 0.91 13.88
C TYR A 149 8.26 0.61 13.02
N ILE A 150 8.08 0.66 11.70
CA ILE A 150 9.15 0.46 10.72
C ILE A 150 9.61 1.82 10.18
N ASN A 151 10.81 2.24 10.55
CA ASN A 151 11.38 3.51 10.08
C ASN A 151 11.98 3.41 8.66
N ASN A 152 12.46 2.23 8.28
CA ASN A 152 13.10 1.93 7.00
C ASN A 152 12.15 1.18 6.05
N MET A 153 10.90 1.60 5.96
CA MET A 153 9.87 0.97 5.13
C MET A 153 10.30 0.76 3.66
N PRO A 154 10.99 1.71 2.98
CA PRO A 154 11.45 1.49 1.61
C PRO A 154 12.37 0.27 1.45
N GLU A 155 13.25 0.03 2.41
CA GLU A 155 14.15 -1.13 2.40
C GLU A 155 13.37 -2.44 2.58
N LEU A 156 12.44 -2.48 3.55
CA LEU A 156 11.67 -3.68 3.81
C LEU A 156 10.67 -4.00 2.70
N LEU A 157 10.07 -3.00 2.08
CA LEU A 157 9.26 -3.16 0.86
C LEU A 157 10.10 -3.74 -0.28
N ALA A 158 11.34 -3.25 -0.46
CA ALA A 158 12.25 -3.78 -1.48
C ALA A 158 12.63 -5.25 -1.23
N ALA A 159 12.88 -5.64 0.04
CA ALA A 159 13.25 -7.00 0.42
C ALA A 159 12.09 -7.99 0.32
N ALA A 160 10.86 -7.55 0.56
CA ALA A 160 9.68 -8.39 0.65
C ALA A 160 9.38 -9.14 -0.66
N ASP A 161 8.83 -10.33 -0.55
CA ASP A 161 8.21 -11.11 -1.62
C ASP A 161 6.69 -10.96 -1.59
N LEU A 162 6.12 -10.87 -0.39
CA LEU A 162 4.71 -10.69 -0.12
C LEU A 162 4.50 -9.59 0.92
N VAL A 163 3.54 -8.70 0.67
CA VAL A 163 3.14 -7.67 1.63
C VAL A 163 1.69 -7.87 2.04
N ILE A 164 1.43 -7.84 3.35
CA ILE A 164 0.08 -7.93 3.93
C ILE A 164 -0.22 -6.59 4.60
N SER A 165 -1.17 -5.83 4.07
CA SER A 165 -1.41 -4.48 4.60
C SER A 165 -2.83 -3.95 4.38
N ARG A 166 -3.12 -2.80 4.99
CA ARG A 166 -4.27 -1.95 4.59
C ARG A 166 -4.05 -1.38 3.19
N ALA A 167 -5.14 -1.03 2.50
CA ALA A 167 -5.12 -0.53 1.13
C ALA A 167 -5.11 1.01 1.04
N GLY A 168 -4.21 1.64 1.79
CA GLY A 168 -3.97 3.08 1.68
C GLY A 168 -3.35 3.45 0.34
N ALA A 169 -3.79 4.55 -0.27
CA ALA A 169 -3.39 4.93 -1.62
C ALA A 169 -1.86 5.04 -1.82
N LEU A 170 -1.14 5.62 -0.84
CA LEU A 170 0.32 5.72 -0.90
C LEU A 170 1.01 4.36 -0.72
N THR A 171 0.48 3.50 0.15
CA THR A 171 0.99 2.14 0.32
C THR A 171 0.90 1.36 -0.99
N LEU A 172 -0.23 1.47 -1.70
CA LEU A 172 -0.40 0.79 -3.00
C LEU A 172 0.56 1.33 -4.04
N ALA A 173 0.73 2.66 -4.14
CA ALA A 173 1.71 3.26 -5.04
C ALA A 173 3.15 2.81 -4.73
N GLU A 174 3.51 2.67 -3.45
CA GLU A 174 4.82 2.12 -3.05
C GLU A 174 4.95 0.63 -3.45
N LEU A 175 3.90 -0.18 -3.28
CA LEU A 175 3.87 -1.58 -3.72
C LEU A 175 4.02 -1.73 -5.23
N GLU A 176 3.34 -0.88 -5.99
CA GLU A 176 3.46 -0.79 -7.45
C GLU A 176 4.89 -0.41 -7.85
N ALA A 177 5.47 0.61 -7.21
CA ALA A 177 6.82 1.09 -7.50
C ALA A 177 7.89 0.01 -7.27
N VAL A 178 7.77 -0.78 -6.19
CA VAL A 178 8.71 -1.88 -5.91
C VAL A 178 8.34 -3.20 -6.61
N GLY A 179 7.14 -3.32 -7.17
CA GLY A 179 6.64 -4.52 -7.83
C GLY A 179 6.49 -5.70 -6.87
N ARG A 180 5.63 -5.59 -5.86
CA ARG A 180 5.43 -6.63 -4.84
C ARG A 180 4.02 -7.20 -4.87
N ALA A 181 3.94 -8.52 -4.69
CA ALA A 181 2.67 -9.20 -4.46
C ALA A 181 2.06 -8.73 -3.13
N ALA A 182 0.74 -8.65 -3.06
CA ALA A 182 0.08 -8.22 -1.84
C ALA A 182 -1.16 -9.04 -1.47
N VAL A 183 -1.40 -9.17 -0.16
CA VAL A 183 -2.71 -9.43 0.42
C VAL A 183 -3.20 -8.13 1.03
N LEU A 184 -4.27 -7.59 0.49
CA LEU A 184 -4.81 -6.29 0.90
C LEU A 184 -6.06 -6.47 1.75
N ILE A 185 -6.06 -5.83 2.90
CA ILE A 185 -7.16 -5.85 3.87
C ILE A 185 -7.70 -4.42 3.99
N PRO A 186 -8.66 -4.01 3.13
CA PRO A 186 -9.22 -2.67 3.17
C PRO A 186 -9.81 -2.35 4.55
N SER A 187 -9.54 -1.14 5.07
CA SER A 187 -10.19 -0.68 6.29
C SER A 187 -11.66 -0.34 6.02
N PRO A 188 -12.61 -0.87 6.82
CA PRO A 188 -14.02 -0.49 6.71
C PRO A 188 -14.31 0.90 7.30
N ASN A 189 -13.38 1.44 8.10
CA ASN A 189 -13.56 2.67 8.86
C ASN A 189 -13.01 3.91 8.12
N VAL A 190 -13.18 3.96 6.81
CA VAL A 190 -12.73 5.07 5.97
C VAL A 190 -13.88 5.64 5.14
N ALA A 191 -13.82 6.95 4.87
CA ALA A 191 -14.84 7.62 4.10
C ALA A 191 -15.01 6.97 2.70
N GLU A 192 -16.25 6.85 2.22
CA GLU A 192 -16.59 6.36 0.88
C GLU A 192 -16.00 4.97 0.56
N ASN A 193 -15.60 4.19 1.58
CA ASN A 193 -14.96 2.87 1.41
C ASN A 193 -13.78 2.89 0.40
N HIS A 194 -13.06 4.02 0.32
CA HIS A 194 -12.04 4.25 -0.70
C HIS A 194 -10.94 3.19 -0.71
N GLN A 195 -10.56 2.61 0.46
CA GLN A 195 -9.56 1.55 0.50
C GLN A 195 -9.99 0.27 -0.24
N TYR A 196 -11.28 -0.06 -0.20
CA TYR A 196 -11.80 -1.19 -0.97
C TYR A 196 -11.61 -0.94 -2.48
N TYR A 197 -12.02 0.23 -2.97
CA TYR A 197 -11.86 0.56 -4.39
C TYR A 197 -10.39 0.60 -4.82
N ASN A 198 -9.50 1.12 -3.98
CA ASN A 198 -8.06 1.10 -4.23
C ASN A 198 -7.54 -0.34 -4.36
N ALA A 199 -7.88 -1.22 -3.40
CA ALA A 199 -7.46 -2.62 -3.41
C ALA A 199 -7.95 -3.37 -4.65
N MET A 200 -9.17 -3.08 -5.09
CA MET A 200 -9.77 -3.73 -6.26
C MET A 200 -9.06 -3.38 -7.58
N GLU A 201 -8.40 -2.23 -7.69
CA GLU A 201 -7.58 -1.93 -8.88
C GLU A 201 -6.38 -2.88 -8.99
N LEU A 202 -5.68 -3.15 -7.87
CA LEU A 202 -4.58 -4.12 -7.86
C LEU A 202 -5.08 -5.56 -8.05
N GLN A 203 -6.23 -5.91 -7.47
CA GLN A 203 -6.81 -7.24 -7.66
C GLN A 203 -7.20 -7.50 -9.11
N LYS A 204 -7.84 -6.54 -9.79
CA LYS A 204 -8.19 -6.63 -11.22
C LYS A 204 -6.97 -6.83 -12.11
N ALA A 205 -5.85 -6.19 -11.75
CA ALA A 205 -4.58 -6.36 -12.44
C ALA A 205 -3.86 -7.69 -12.12
N GLY A 206 -4.39 -8.49 -11.19
CA GLY A 206 -3.73 -9.72 -10.72
C GLY A 206 -2.47 -9.45 -9.87
N ALA A 207 -2.38 -8.27 -9.24
CA ALA A 207 -1.27 -7.85 -8.41
C ALA A 207 -1.50 -8.14 -6.91
N ALA A 208 -2.76 -8.30 -6.50
CA ALA A 208 -3.12 -8.52 -5.10
C ALA A 208 -4.28 -9.50 -4.96
N VAL A 209 -4.38 -10.11 -3.77
CA VAL A 209 -5.59 -10.77 -3.26
C VAL A 209 -6.22 -9.83 -2.23
N VAL A 210 -7.52 -9.58 -2.35
CA VAL A 210 -8.26 -8.72 -1.42
C VAL A 210 -9.10 -9.56 -0.48
N ILE A 211 -8.97 -9.31 0.82
CA ILE A 211 -9.81 -9.90 1.87
C ILE A 211 -10.49 -8.76 2.62
N GLU A 212 -11.80 -8.62 2.47
CA GLU A 212 -12.53 -7.62 3.24
C GLU A 212 -12.54 -7.99 4.73
N GLU A 213 -12.51 -7.00 5.61
CA GLU A 213 -12.38 -7.24 7.06
C GLU A 213 -13.55 -8.07 7.63
N LYS A 214 -14.74 -8.00 7.03
CA LYS A 214 -15.90 -8.82 7.43
C LYS A 214 -15.68 -10.33 7.19
N ASP A 215 -14.85 -10.68 6.19
CA ASP A 215 -14.56 -12.06 5.79
C ASP A 215 -13.16 -12.53 6.31
N LEU A 216 -12.46 -11.62 7.03
CA LEU A 216 -11.10 -11.85 7.49
C LEU A 216 -11.10 -12.73 8.74
N THR A 217 -10.56 -13.93 8.62
CA THR A 217 -10.24 -14.84 9.74
C THR A 217 -8.79 -15.27 9.63
N GLY A 218 -8.20 -15.75 10.75
CA GLY A 218 -6.84 -16.32 10.74
C GLY A 218 -6.72 -17.46 9.74
N GLU A 219 -7.70 -18.38 9.73
CA GLU A 219 -7.77 -19.49 8.77
C GLU A 219 -7.79 -19.01 7.32
N LYS A 220 -8.61 -17.99 7.01
CA LYS A 220 -8.69 -17.42 5.65
C LYS A 220 -7.36 -16.79 5.22
N LEU A 221 -6.68 -16.07 6.10
CA LEU A 221 -5.38 -15.47 5.80
C LEU A 221 -4.33 -16.55 5.57
N VAL A 222 -4.25 -17.53 6.47
CA VAL A 222 -3.33 -18.69 6.37
C VAL A 222 -3.55 -19.45 5.06
N GLN A 223 -4.80 -19.77 4.74
CA GLN A 223 -5.15 -20.45 3.49
C GLN A 223 -4.66 -19.63 2.27
N THR A 224 -4.99 -18.33 2.24
CA THR A 224 -4.61 -17.44 1.12
C THR A 224 -3.09 -17.40 0.95
N VAL A 225 -2.34 -17.17 2.04
CA VAL A 225 -0.88 -17.10 2.00
C VAL A 225 -0.28 -18.46 1.61
N SER A 226 -0.79 -19.55 2.17
CA SER A 226 -0.34 -20.91 1.83
C SER A 226 -0.50 -21.20 0.33
N GLU A 227 -1.66 -20.88 -0.26
CA GLU A 227 -1.92 -21.04 -1.68
C GLU A 227 -0.95 -20.21 -2.53
N MET A 228 -0.64 -18.97 -2.12
CA MET A 228 0.32 -18.11 -2.81
C MET A 228 1.76 -18.63 -2.74
N LEU A 229 2.16 -19.18 -1.59
CA LEU A 229 3.51 -19.71 -1.39
C LEU A 229 3.75 -21.05 -2.09
N THR A 230 2.71 -21.87 -2.24
CA THR A 230 2.83 -23.20 -2.87
C THR A 230 2.80 -23.17 -4.39
N GLN A 231 2.37 -22.07 -5.02
CA GLN A 231 2.34 -21.93 -6.47
C GLN A 231 3.67 -21.35 -6.99
N PRO A 232 4.49 -22.12 -7.72
CA PRO A 232 5.78 -21.64 -8.24
C PRO A 232 5.63 -20.38 -9.11
N GLY A 233 6.40 -19.35 -8.82
CA GLY A 233 6.40 -18.11 -9.59
C GLY A 233 5.21 -17.17 -9.35
N LYS A 234 4.22 -17.55 -8.53
CA LYS A 234 3.01 -16.75 -8.29
C LYS A 234 3.31 -15.36 -7.74
N LEU A 235 4.12 -15.26 -6.70
CA LEU A 235 4.50 -13.97 -6.12
C LEU A 235 5.25 -13.09 -7.13
N ALA A 236 6.13 -13.68 -7.93
CA ALA A 236 6.87 -12.95 -8.95
C ALA A 236 5.94 -12.45 -10.09
N GLU A 237 4.95 -13.24 -10.49
CA GLU A 237 3.92 -12.83 -11.45
C GLU A 237 3.11 -11.65 -10.92
N MET A 238 2.58 -11.77 -9.71
CA MET A 238 1.81 -10.70 -9.06
C MET A 238 2.64 -9.43 -8.89
N GLY A 239 3.93 -9.56 -8.54
CA GLY A 239 4.85 -8.45 -8.45
C GLY A 239 5.07 -7.74 -9.80
N ARG A 240 5.20 -8.49 -10.91
CA ARG A 240 5.26 -7.89 -12.26
C ARG A 240 3.97 -7.15 -12.60
N ASN A 241 2.83 -7.71 -12.25
CA ASN A 241 1.54 -7.07 -12.46
C ASN A 241 1.42 -5.77 -11.66
N ALA A 242 1.86 -5.76 -10.39
CA ALA A 242 1.92 -4.54 -9.58
C ALA A 242 2.82 -3.49 -10.25
N ARG A 243 4.03 -3.89 -10.69
CA ARG A 243 4.99 -2.99 -11.31
C ARG A 243 4.46 -2.35 -12.59
N SER A 244 3.60 -3.03 -13.34
CA SER A 244 2.99 -2.51 -14.57
C SER A 244 1.99 -1.37 -14.32
N LEU A 245 1.51 -1.20 -13.09
CA LEU A 245 0.60 -0.12 -12.70
C LEU A 245 1.35 1.14 -12.25
N SER A 246 2.64 1.05 -11.93
CA SER A 246 3.42 2.14 -11.38
C SER A 246 3.56 3.32 -12.34
N VAL A 247 3.40 4.52 -11.80
CA VAL A 247 3.69 5.80 -12.47
C VAL A 247 4.90 6.42 -11.80
N ASP A 248 6.09 6.17 -12.35
CA ASP A 248 7.36 6.53 -11.72
C ASP A 248 7.66 8.04 -11.76
N ASP A 249 7.11 8.74 -12.74
CA ASP A 249 7.32 10.18 -13.03
C ASP A 249 6.15 11.06 -12.54
N SER A 250 5.37 10.57 -11.56
CA SER A 250 4.19 11.26 -11.03
C SER A 250 4.50 12.71 -10.60
N LEU A 251 5.60 12.91 -9.87
CA LEU A 251 6.00 14.24 -9.39
C LEU A 251 6.35 15.20 -10.55
N ASP A 252 7.06 14.69 -11.55
CA ASP A 252 7.46 15.47 -12.73
C ASP A 252 6.25 15.87 -13.57
N ARG A 253 5.28 14.95 -13.73
CA ARG A 253 4.01 15.26 -14.43
C ARG A 253 3.22 16.35 -13.73
N ILE A 254 3.10 16.29 -12.40
CA ILE A 254 2.42 17.31 -11.60
C ILE A 254 3.15 18.66 -11.75
N ALA A 255 4.47 18.67 -11.56
CA ALA A 255 5.27 19.87 -11.66
C ALA A 255 5.18 20.52 -13.05
N ALA A 256 5.30 19.73 -14.12
CA ALA A 256 5.18 20.22 -15.49
C ALA A 256 3.81 20.84 -15.76
N ALA A 257 2.72 20.19 -15.34
CA ALA A 257 1.38 20.70 -15.55
C ALA A 257 1.13 22.02 -14.78
N LEU A 258 1.63 22.14 -13.54
CA LEU A 258 1.53 23.38 -12.77
C LEU A 258 2.35 24.53 -13.42
N LEU A 259 3.55 24.24 -13.89
CA LEU A 259 4.37 25.25 -14.60
C LEU A 259 3.70 25.75 -15.89
N GLU A 260 3.01 24.89 -16.61
CA GLU A 260 2.23 25.29 -17.80
C GLU A 260 1.06 26.23 -17.43
N LEU A 261 0.39 26.00 -16.29
CA LEU A 261 -0.64 26.92 -15.81
C LEU A 261 -0.08 28.27 -15.43
N VAL A 262 1.09 28.31 -14.77
CA VAL A 262 1.77 29.57 -14.40
C VAL A 262 2.13 30.39 -15.63
N LYS A 263 2.57 29.75 -16.72
CA LYS A 263 2.90 30.47 -17.98
C LYS A 263 1.68 31.08 -18.69
N LYS A 264 0.48 30.52 -18.44
CA LYS A 264 -0.77 30.98 -19.07
C LYS A 264 -1.55 32.00 -18.21
N ALA A 265 -1.15 32.18 -16.94
CA ALA A 265 -1.78 33.11 -15.99
C ALA A 265 -1.12 34.51 -16.05
#